data_80777fa218e2f9cbc73f81549cdc9cf8
#
_entry.id   80777fa218e2f9cbc73f81549cdc9cf8
#
_cell.length_a   1.000
_cell.length_b   1.000
_cell.length_c   1.000
_cell.angle_alpha   90.00
_cell.angle_beta   90.00
_cell.angle_gamma   90.00
#
_symmetry.space_group_name_H-M   'P 1'
#
loop_
_entity.id
_entity.type
_entity.pdbx_description
1 polymer ?
#
loop_
_entity_poly.entity_id
_entity_poly.type
_entity_poly.pdbx_seq_one_letter_code
_entity_poly.pdbx_strand_id
1 'polypeptide(L)'
;SFTVISQSGFTSTTHMFAELKSSFSNVGINLEIREVPDSVAESQACKPNDTNCKWDLSFFGSQSSWYYPVYASGERLFQSGGPVNLGSYSDKKADELIDASMRSNDRTALKTYNAYLAEDLPVLWMPNPVNRVSAWKSNIQGIDPQDPMLYLYPQDWTIR
;
A
#
# COMPACT_ATOMS: atom_id res chain seq x y z
N SER A 1 -0.94 -15.09 -18.63
CA SER A 1 -0.08 -13.92 -18.46
C SER A 1 -0.90 -12.79 -17.88
N PHE A 2 -0.29 -12.01 -16.99
CA PHE A 2 -0.89 -10.81 -16.41
C PHE A 2 0.02 -9.62 -16.66
N THR A 3 -0.58 -8.48 -16.94
CA THR A 3 0.11 -7.21 -17.14
C THR A 3 0.10 -6.38 -15.86
N VAL A 4 1.27 -5.87 -15.48
CA VAL A 4 1.46 -5.09 -14.24
C VAL A 4 2.01 -3.71 -14.61
N ILE A 5 1.36 -2.65 -14.16
CA ILE A 5 1.94 -1.31 -14.21
C ILE A 5 2.56 -0.96 -12.85
N SER A 6 3.74 -0.38 -12.88
CA SER A 6 4.48 0.05 -11.68
C SER A 6 5.23 1.34 -11.91
N GLN A 7 5.55 2.02 -10.83
CA GLN A 7 6.41 3.19 -10.83
C GLN A 7 7.87 2.79 -11.02
N SER A 8 8.58 3.53 -11.85
CA SER A 8 10.03 3.40 -12.05
C SER A 8 10.82 4.25 -11.03
N GLY A 9 12.11 3.97 -10.91
CA GLY A 9 13.05 4.78 -10.13
C GLY A 9 13.33 4.26 -8.71
N PHE A 10 12.73 3.15 -8.33
CA PHE A 10 12.96 2.53 -7.02
C PHE A 10 13.63 1.16 -7.18
N THR A 11 14.93 1.07 -6.91
CA THR A 11 15.71 -0.17 -7.03
C THR A 11 15.10 -1.33 -6.21
N SER A 12 14.60 -1.02 -5.02
CA SER A 12 13.92 -2.02 -4.16
C SER A 12 12.67 -2.60 -4.81
N THR A 13 11.90 -1.78 -5.50
CA THR A 13 10.69 -2.21 -6.22
C THR A 13 11.05 -3.07 -7.42
N THR A 14 12.07 -2.69 -8.19
CA THR A 14 12.57 -3.49 -9.32
C THR A 14 13.03 -4.87 -8.86
N HIS A 15 13.79 -4.96 -7.76
CA HIS A 15 14.21 -6.24 -7.19
C HIS A 15 13.02 -7.07 -6.70
N MET A 16 12.09 -6.45 -5.99
CA MET A 16 10.86 -7.11 -5.54
C MET A 16 10.09 -7.73 -6.71
N PHE A 17 9.94 -7.00 -7.81
CA PHE A 17 9.27 -7.52 -9.00
C PHE A 17 10.03 -8.64 -9.70
N ALA A 18 11.36 -8.61 -9.69
CA ALA A 18 12.15 -9.70 -10.23
C ALA A 18 11.89 -11.01 -9.46
N GLU A 19 11.86 -10.94 -8.13
CA GLU A 19 11.54 -12.09 -7.27
C GLU A 19 10.09 -12.55 -7.44
N LEU A 20 9.14 -11.60 -7.51
CA LEU A 20 7.74 -11.90 -7.71
C LEU A 20 7.52 -12.62 -9.05
N LYS A 21 8.11 -12.09 -10.12
CA LYS A 21 8.04 -12.70 -11.46
C LYS A 21 8.61 -14.10 -11.47
N SER A 22 9.74 -14.34 -10.80
CA SER A 22 10.33 -15.67 -10.65
C SER A 22 9.40 -16.62 -9.91
N SER A 23 8.86 -16.18 -8.78
CA SER A 23 7.95 -16.97 -7.95
C SER A 23 6.67 -17.38 -8.69
N PHE A 24 6.06 -16.43 -9.40
CA PHE A 24 4.87 -16.68 -10.21
C PHE A 24 5.15 -17.61 -11.38
N SER A 25 6.32 -17.49 -12.02
CA SER A 25 6.74 -18.37 -13.10
C SER A 25 6.84 -19.83 -12.67
N ASN A 26 7.27 -20.09 -11.43
CA ASN A 26 7.37 -21.43 -10.87
C ASN A 26 6.02 -22.17 -10.78
N VAL A 27 4.92 -21.41 -10.75
CA VAL A 27 3.56 -21.97 -10.75
C VAL A 27 2.83 -21.74 -12.09
N GLY A 28 3.58 -21.42 -13.15
CA GLY A 28 3.04 -21.30 -14.50
C GLY A 28 2.35 -19.97 -14.80
N ILE A 29 2.52 -18.96 -13.94
CA ILE A 29 1.96 -17.63 -14.15
C ILE A 29 3.06 -16.69 -14.67
N ASN A 30 2.80 -16.04 -15.82
CA ASN A 30 3.71 -15.06 -16.37
C ASN A 30 3.26 -13.64 -16.02
N LEU A 31 4.17 -12.82 -15.47
CA LEU A 31 3.97 -11.41 -15.19
C LEU A 31 4.74 -10.55 -16.20
N GLU A 32 4.02 -9.68 -16.90
CA GLU A 32 4.58 -8.67 -17.78
C GLU A 32 4.57 -7.31 -17.05
N ILE A 33 5.72 -6.93 -16.52
CA ILE A 33 5.85 -5.74 -15.68
C ILE A 33 6.30 -4.57 -16.53
N ARG A 34 5.54 -3.48 -16.49
CA ARG A 34 5.87 -2.22 -17.14
C ARG A 34 6.13 -1.15 -16.10
N GLU A 35 7.38 -0.80 -15.96
CA GLU A 35 7.80 0.32 -15.11
C GLU A 35 7.73 1.63 -15.90
N VAL A 36 7.05 2.62 -15.34
CA VAL A 36 6.85 3.94 -15.95
C VAL A 36 7.08 5.04 -14.92
N PRO A 37 7.37 6.28 -15.33
CA PRO A 37 7.43 7.41 -14.41
C PRO A 37 6.15 7.55 -13.59
N ASP A 38 6.26 8.07 -12.38
CA ASP A 38 5.16 8.18 -11.41
C ASP A 38 3.91 8.84 -11.98
N SER A 39 4.08 10.00 -12.62
CA SER A 39 2.98 10.73 -13.27
C SER A 39 2.28 9.93 -14.38
N VAL A 40 3.03 9.05 -15.07
CA VAL A 40 2.46 8.16 -16.09
C VAL A 40 1.71 7.01 -15.43
N ALA A 41 2.27 6.43 -14.36
CA ALA A 41 1.60 5.38 -13.60
C ALA A 41 0.26 5.89 -13.05
N GLU A 42 0.25 7.07 -12.43
CA GLU A 42 -0.98 7.69 -11.93
C GLU A 42 -2.01 7.98 -13.04
N SER A 43 -1.56 8.52 -14.17
CA SER A 43 -2.45 8.86 -15.29
C SER A 43 -3.03 7.63 -16.00
N GLN A 44 -2.32 6.50 -15.95
CA GLN A 44 -2.72 5.23 -16.53
C GLN A 44 -3.32 4.26 -15.52
N ALA A 45 -3.40 4.64 -14.26
CA ALA A 45 -4.09 3.85 -13.25
C ALA A 45 -5.55 3.65 -13.64
N CYS A 46 -6.04 2.45 -13.45
CA CYS A 46 -7.46 2.18 -13.64
C CYS A 46 -8.27 2.96 -12.60
N LYS A 47 -9.32 3.61 -13.06
CA LYS A 47 -10.26 4.27 -12.15
C LYS A 47 -11.28 3.25 -11.65
N PRO A 48 -11.91 3.48 -10.51
CA PRO A 48 -13.02 2.65 -10.06
C PRO A 48 -14.06 2.50 -11.16
N ASN A 49 -14.46 1.25 -11.43
CA ASN A 49 -15.40 0.89 -12.50
C ASN A 49 -14.92 1.13 -13.95
N ASP A 50 -13.62 1.26 -14.16
CA ASP A 50 -13.06 1.38 -15.52
C ASP A 50 -13.07 0.03 -16.24
N THR A 51 -14.00 -0.13 -17.16
CA THR A 51 -14.12 -1.34 -17.99
C THR A 51 -13.07 -1.43 -19.10
N ASN A 52 -12.31 -0.37 -19.34
CA ASN A 52 -11.27 -0.27 -20.36
C ASN A 52 -9.86 -0.30 -19.77
N CYS A 53 -9.72 -0.75 -18.53
CA CYS A 53 -8.43 -0.89 -17.90
C CYS A 53 -7.51 -1.80 -18.71
N LYS A 54 -6.28 -1.35 -18.95
CA LYS A 54 -5.28 -2.08 -19.74
C LYS A 54 -4.38 -2.97 -18.90
N TRP A 55 -4.53 -2.90 -17.57
CA TRP A 55 -3.67 -3.57 -16.63
C TRP A 55 -4.50 -4.55 -15.79
N ASP A 56 -3.94 -5.73 -15.59
CA ASP A 56 -4.54 -6.71 -14.68
C ASP A 56 -4.19 -6.38 -13.23
N LEU A 57 -2.99 -5.81 -13.02
CA LEU A 57 -2.47 -5.45 -11.70
C LEU A 57 -1.80 -4.08 -11.75
N SER A 58 -1.86 -3.36 -10.65
CA SER A 58 -1.13 -2.10 -10.48
C SER A 58 -0.41 -2.09 -9.14
N PHE A 59 0.81 -1.57 -9.14
CA PHE A 59 1.58 -1.35 -7.93
C PHE A 59 1.92 0.13 -7.79
N PHE A 60 1.38 0.72 -6.77
CA PHE A 60 1.67 2.10 -6.38
C PHE A 60 2.42 2.06 -5.05
N GLY A 61 3.75 2.06 -5.13
CA GLY A 61 4.63 2.06 -3.96
C GLY A 61 4.71 3.40 -3.24
N SER A 62 4.10 4.46 -3.78
CA SER A 62 4.13 5.79 -3.17
C SER A 62 2.83 6.08 -2.43
N GLN A 63 2.94 6.22 -1.24
CA GLN A 63 2.83 7.36 -0.36
C GLN A 63 1.46 7.94 -0.10
N SER A 64 0.62 8.19 -1.08
CA SER A 64 -0.58 8.99 -0.85
C SER A 64 -1.84 8.16 -0.58
N SER A 65 -1.81 6.89 -0.95
CA SER A 65 -2.99 6.03 -0.82
C SER A 65 -3.17 5.44 0.58
N TRP A 66 -2.07 5.31 1.33
CA TRP A 66 -2.04 4.76 2.68
C TRP A 66 -1.69 5.82 3.71
N TYR A 67 -2.48 6.86 3.79
CA TYR A 67 -2.50 7.62 5.02
C TYR A 67 -3.12 6.71 6.08
N TYR A 68 -2.32 6.37 7.09
CA TYR A 68 -2.84 5.75 8.29
C TYR A 68 -3.69 6.79 9.01
N PRO A 69 -5.01 6.76 8.88
CA PRO A 69 -5.82 7.55 9.80
C PRO A 69 -5.56 6.99 11.19
N VAL A 70 -5.92 7.75 12.19
CA VAL A 70 -5.89 7.31 13.60
C VAL A 70 -6.54 5.92 13.78
N TYR A 71 -7.39 5.56 12.83
CA TYR A 71 -8.06 4.26 12.73
C TYR A 71 -7.92 3.69 11.32
N ALA A 72 -7.24 2.55 11.20
CA ALA A 72 -6.91 1.92 9.93
C ALA A 72 -8.06 1.05 9.40
N SER A 73 -9.19 1.65 9.06
CA SER A 73 -10.38 0.93 8.59
C SER A 73 -10.31 0.48 7.12
N GLY A 74 -9.49 1.14 6.30
CA GLY A 74 -9.30 0.79 4.89
C GLY A 74 -10.51 1.09 3.98
N GLU A 75 -11.53 1.82 4.46
CA GLU A 75 -12.73 2.17 3.72
C GLU A 75 -12.46 2.83 2.38
N ARG A 76 -11.43 3.65 2.31
CA ARG A 76 -11.06 4.35 1.07
C ARG A 76 -10.58 3.42 -0.02
N LEU A 77 -9.97 2.30 0.36
CA LEU A 77 -9.31 1.34 -0.52
C LEU A 77 -10.22 0.17 -0.91
N PHE A 78 -11.00 -0.32 0.05
CA PHE A 78 -11.68 -1.61 -0.08
C PHE A 78 -13.21 -1.50 -0.02
N GLN A 79 -13.76 -0.37 0.38
CA GLN A 79 -15.21 -0.17 0.30
C GLN A 79 -15.64 -0.05 -1.17
N SER A 80 -16.76 -0.66 -1.53
CA SER A 80 -17.34 -0.54 -2.86
C SER A 80 -17.53 0.93 -3.23
N GLY A 81 -16.94 1.34 -4.35
CA GLY A 81 -16.96 2.75 -4.79
C GLY A 81 -16.07 3.69 -3.99
N GLY A 82 -15.20 3.18 -3.13
CA GLY A 82 -14.23 3.97 -2.38
C GLY A 82 -13.34 4.83 -3.29
N PRO A 83 -12.93 6.04 -2.85
CA PRO A 83 -12.29 7.04 -3.71
C PRO A 83 -10.91 6.62 -4.24
N VAL A 84 -10.25 5.66 -3.61
CA VAL A 84 -8.95 5.12 -4.02
C VAL A 84 -9.00 3.60 -4.25
N ASN A 85 -10.20 3.05 -4.43
CA ASN A 85 -10.43 1.66 -4.80
C ASN A 85 -10.15 1.48 -6.31
N LEU A 86 -8.89 1.56 -6.70
CA LEU A 86 -8.45 1.49 -8.10
C LEU A 86 -8.63 0.10 -8.72
N GLY A 87 -8.70 -0.95 -7.88
CA GLY A 87 -8.97 -2.30 -8.33
C GLY A 87 -10.45 -2.59 -8.59
N SER A 88 -11.34 -1.60 -8.38
CA SER A 88 -12.79 -1.78 -8.48
C SER A 88 -13.33 -2.94 -7.65
N TYR A 89 -12.66 -3.25 -6.55
CA TYR A 89 -13.12 -4.26 -5.61
C TYR A 89 -14.52 -3.92 -5.12
N SER A 90 -15.41 -4.88 -5.15
CA SER A 90 -16.80 -4.69 -4.72
C SER A 90 -17.31 -5.98 -4.10
N ASP A 91 -17.41 -5.99 -2.79
CA ASP A 91 -17.91 -7.09 -2.02
C ASP A 91 -18.79 -6.60 -0.86
N LYS A 92 -20.04 -7.06 -0.85
CA LYS A 92 -21.02 -6.64 0.14
C LYS A 92 -20.60 -7.00 1.57
N LYS A 93 -19.94 -8.14 1.75
CA LYS A 93 -19.51 -8.58 3.07
C LYS A 93 -18.37 -7.74 3.60
N ALA A 94 -17.42 -7.36 2.73
CA ALA A 94 -16.37 -6.42 3.07
C ALA A 94 -16.95 -5.07 3.48
N ASP A 95 -17.93 -4.53 2.73
CA ASP A 95 -18.59 -3.26 3.05
C ASP A 95 -19.26 -3.31 4.43
N GLU A 96 -19.99 -4.38 4.74
CA GLU A 96 -20.63 -4.58 6.05
C GLU A 96 -19.60 -4.63 7.19
N LEU A 97 -18.45 -5.30 6.97
CA LEU A 97 -17.36 -5.40 7.95
C LEU A 97 -16.62 -4.09 8.14
N ILE A 98 -16.39 -3.34 7.06
CA ILE A 98 -15.83 -1.98 7.11
C ILE A 98 -16.72 -1.08 7.96
N ASP A 99 -18.01 -1.04 7.63
CA ASP A 99 -18.99 -0.26 8.36
C ASP A 99 -19.06 -0.63 9.86
N ALA A 100 -19.03 -1.91 10.16
CA ALA A 100 -19.00 -2.39 11.53
C ALA A 100 -17.72 -1.94 12.26
N SER A 101 -16.57 -2.00 11.58
CA SER A 101 -15.29 -1.59 12.15
C SER A 101 -15.24 -0.08 12.44
N MET A 102 -15.86 0.73 11.58
CA MET A 102 -15.91 2.19 11.73
C MET A 102 -16.85 2.64 12.87
N ARG A 103 -17.91 1.87 13.14
CA ARG A 103 -18.90 2.21 14.18
C ARG A 103 -18.55 1.65 15.55
N SER A 104 -17.56 0.77 15.62
CA SER A 104 -17.18 0.09 16.85
C SER A 104 -15.94 0.71 17.47
N ASN A 105 -15.97 0.94 18.77
CA ASN A 105 -14.79 1.28 19.55
C ASN A 105 -13.96 0.02 19.92
N ASP A 106 -14.46 -1.17 19.56
CA ASP A 106 -13.80 -2.44 19.82
C ASP A 106 -12.94 -2.87 18.62
N ARG A 107 -11.69 -3.21 18.88
CA ARG A 107 -10.76 -3.72 17.88
C ARG A 107 -11.17 -5.08 17.30
N THR A 108 -12.13 -5.77 17.88
CA THR A 108 -12.62 -7.07 17.40
C THR A 108 -13.25 -6.93 16.02
N ALA A 109 -14.04 -5.89 15.78
CA ALA A 109 -14.63 -5.64 14.47
C ALA A 109 -13.53 -5.41 13.39
N LEU A 110 -12.50 -4.64 13.71
CA LEU A 110 -11.36 -4.43 12.83
C LEU A 110 -10.58 -5.73 12.55
N LYS A 111 -10.38 -6.57 13.56
CA LYS A 111 -9.73 -7.89 13.38
C LYS A 111 -10.54 -8.80 12.47
N THR A 112 -11.86 -8.82 12.64
CA THR A 112 -12.76 -9.63 11.78
C THR A 112 -12.69 -9.17 10.33
N TYR A 113 -12.72 -7.87 10.10
CA TYR A 113 -12.55 -7.28 8.79
C TYR A 113 -11.19 -7.64 8.16
N ASN A 114 -10.09 -7.46 8.90
CA ASN A 114 -8.75 -7.79 8.42
C ASN A 114 -8.60 -9.29 8.09
N ALA A 115 -9.18 -10.17 8.90
CA ALA A 115 -9.19 -11.61 8.64
C ALA A 115 -9.93 -11.94 7.34
N TYR A 116 -11.07 -11.30 7.12
CA TYR A 116 -11.84 -11.46 5.89
C TYR A 116 -11.04 -11.02 4.66
N LEU A 117 -10.42 -9.83 4.68
CA LEU A 117 -9.58 -9.37 3.57
C LEU A 117 -8.35 -10.26 3.32
N ALA A 118 -7.82 -10.89 4.36
CA ALA A 118 -6.69 -11.81 4.20
C ALA A 118 -7.09 -13.10 3.47
N GLU A 119 -8.34 -13.52 3.55
CA GLU A 119 -8.87 -14.68 2.83
C GLU A 119 -9.33 -14.31 1.42
N ASP A 120 -10.04 -13.19 1.28
CA ASP A 120 -10.63 -12.75 0.01
C ASP A 120 -9.58 -12.20 -0.98
N LEU A 121 -8.45 -11.73 -0.46
CA LEU A 121 -7.28 -11.26 -1.21
C LEU A 121 -7.60 -10.21 -2.30
N PRO A 122 -8.27 -9.10 -1.98
CA PRO A 122 -8.51 -8.04 -2.96
C PRO A 122 -7.23 -7.39 -3.48
N VAL A 123 -6.13 -7.60 -2.75
CA VAL A 123 -4.77 -7.18 -3.12
C VAL A 123 -3.76 -8.27 -2.77
N LEU A 124 -2.64 -8.29 -3.48
CA LEU A 124 -1.49 -9.09 -3.08
C LEU A 124 -0.71 -8.35 -1.99
N TRP A 125 -0.76 -8.86 -0.77
CA TRP A 125 -0.06 -8.29 0.37
C TRP A 125 1.44 -8.49 0.22
N MET A 126 2.17 -7.39 0.07
CA MET A 126 3.62 -7.42 -0.06
C MET A 126 4.27 -7.22 1.33
N PRO A 127 5.47 -7.79 1.54
CA PRO A 127 6.23 -7.48 2.74
C PRO A 127 6.43 -5.98 2.90
N ASN A 128 6.24 -5.46 4.10
CA ASN A 128 6.53 -4.07 4.40
C ASN A 128 8.06 -3.90 4.52
N PRO A 129 8.73 -3.26 3.57
CA PRO A 129 10.17 -3.10 3.66
C PRO A 129 10.52 -2.12 4.79
N VAL A 130 11.59 -2.40 5.51
CA VAL A 130 12.20 -1.41 6.41
C VAL A 130 12.84 -0.32 5.55
N ASN A 131 12.15 0.79 5.40
CA ASN A 131 12.47 1.78 4.37
C ASN A 131 13.52 2.79 4.79
N ARG A 132 13.86 2.92 6.08
CA ARG A 132 14.78 3.98 6.50
C ARG A 132 15.68 3.54 7.65
N VAL A 133 16.95 3.78 7.44
CA VAL A 133 17.94 3.88 8.50
C VAL A 133 18.35 5.35 8.59
N SER A 134 18.11 6.00 9.71
CA SER A 134 18.59 7.35 9.97
C SER A 134 19.84 7.27 10.82
N ALA A 135 20.86 7.98 10.41
CA ALA A 135 22.10 8.10 11.15
C ALA A 135 22.42 9.59 11.33
N TRP A 136 22.84 9.96 12.54
CA TRP A 136 23.24 11.32 12.86
C TRP A 136 24.57 11.32 13.64
N LYS A 137 25.21 12.47 13.69
CA LYS A 137 26.46 12.63 14.43
C LYS A 137 26.20 12.50 15.93
N SER A 138 27.12 11.86 16.65
CA SER A 138 27.02 11.60 18.09
C SER A 138 26.93 12.86 18.95
N ASN A 139 27.32 14.02 18.39
CA ASN A 139 27.21 15.30 19.09
C ASN A 139 25.81 15.97 18.96
N ILE A 140 24.88 15.38 18.23
CA ILE A 140 23.49 15.86 18.17
C ILE A 140 22.69 15.12 19.23
N GLN A 141 21.98 15.85 20.04
CA GLN A 141 21.14 15.34 21.14
C GLN A 141 19.70 15.83 21.00
N GLY A 142 18.78 15.20 21.72
CA GLY A 142 17.33 15.52 21.64
C GLY A 142 16.64 14.86 20.45
N ILE A 143 17.31 13.91 19.79
CA ILE A 143 16.67 13.10 18.75
C ILE A 143 16.06 11.89 19.46
N ASP A 144 14.76 11.98 19.73
CA ASP A 144 14.01 10.83 20.20
C ASP A 144 13.88 9.75 19.13
N PRO A 145 13.60 8.49 19.51
CA PRO A 145 13.22 7.45 18.57
C PRO A 145 12.15 7.99 17.63
N GLN A 146 12.40 7.90 16.33
CA GLN A 146 11.53 8.50 15.33
C GLN A 146 10.10 7.97 15.48
N ASP A 147 9.16 8.91 15.52
CA ASP A 147 7.76 8.64 15.29
C ASP A 147 7.62 7.79 14.01
N PRO A 148 6.86 6.68 14.02
CA PRO A 148 6.56 5.90 12.82
C PRO A 148 6.00 6.74 11.67
N MET A 149 5.39 7.89 11.97
CA MET A 149 4.87 8.85 11.00
C MET A 149 5.94 9.81 10.46
N LEU A 150 7.20 9.65 10.86
CA LEU A 150 8.35 10.44 10.40
C LEU A 150 8.31 11.92 10.76
N TYR A 151 7.61 12.30 11.79
CA TYR A 151 7.69 13.65 12.32
C TYR A 151 9.05 13.87 12.97
N LEU A 152 9.75 14.88 12.51
CA LEU A 152 10.99 15.35 13.09
C LEU A 152 10.67 16.58 13.92
N TYR A 153 11.23 16.63 15.12
CA TYR A 153 11.10 17.76 16.04
C TYR A 153 12.44 18.49 16.17
N PRO A 154 12.92 19.20 15.11
CA PRO A 154 14.23 19.83 15.09
C PRO A 154 14.40 20.93 16.13
N GLN A 155 13.32 21.48 16.65
CA GLN A 155 13.36 22.44 17.75
C GLN A 155 13.92 21.85 19.05
N ASP A 156 13.89 20.53 19.21
CA ASP A 156 14.39 19.83 20.40
C ASP A 156 15.85 19.40 20.26
N TRP A 157 16.44 19.60 19.06
CA TRP A 157 17.81 19.19 18.78
C TRP A 157 18.83 20.18 19.31
N THR A 158 19.88 19.67 19.94
CA THR A 158 21.00 20.44 20.42
C THR A 158 22.30 19.87 19.90
N ILE A 159 23.27 20.75 19.64
CA ILE A 159 24.63 20.37 19.24
C ILE A 159 25.54 20.58 20.45
N ARG A 160 26.25 19.55 20.86
CA ARG A 160 27.32 19.64 21.87
C ARG A 160 28.70 19.76 21.21
#